data_800bcd18b8cb3fc55baac498aa6f22f3
#
_entry.id   800bcd18b8cb3fc55baac498aa6f22f3
#
_cell.length_a   1.000
_cell.length_b   1.000
_cell.length_c   1.000
_cell.angle_alpha   90.00
_cell.angle_beta   90.00
_cell.angle_gamma   90.00
#
_symmetry.space_group_name_H-M   'P 1'
#
loop_
_entity.id
_entity.type
_entity.pdbx_description
1 polymer ?
#
loop_
_entity_poly.entity_id
_entity_poly.type
_entity_poly.pdbx_seq_one_letter_code
_entity_poly.pdbx_strand_id
1 'polypeptide(L)'
;MTPYVDGSALLKLYVDEVDSDRARAILQSDPVLVTSWITLVEVRRNLARLLDDPARRNAIAAADHDLDAFALVNLEELIARSAARIGETLGVRSLDAVHLASAMSLQIPRLSFATFDLRQAQAARSLGFTVLGS
;
A
#
# COMPACT_ATOMS: atom_id res chain seq x y z
N MET A 1 8.58 -11.91 -8.17
CA MET A 1 7.96 -10.60 -8.48
C MET A 1 7.74 -9.86 -7.18
N THR A 2 8.46 -8.77 -6.99
CA THR A 2 8.39 -8.00 -5.75
C THR A 2 7.11 -7.16 -5.72
N PRO A 3 6.26 -7.25 -4.69
CA PRO A 3 5.08 -6.42 -4.60
C PRO A 3 5.35 -5.09 -3.89
N TYR A 4 4.86 -4.01 -4.49
CA TYR A 4 4.59 -2.78 -3.76
C TYR A 4 3.19 -2.91 -3.15
N VAL A 5 3.07 -2.61 -1.87
CA VAL A 5 1.83 -2.82 -1.10
C VAL A 5 1.28 -1.46 -0.67
N ASP A 6 0.02 -1.17 -1.01
CA ASP A 6 -0.62 0.04 -0.51
C ASP A 6 -1.32 -0.20 0.84
N GLY A 7 -1.84 0.86 1.44
CA GLY A 7 -2.48 0.78 2.74
C GLY A 7 -3.72 -0.12 2.76
N SER A 8 -4.47 -0.20 1.66
CA SER A 8 -5.68 -1.03 1.60
C SER A 8 -5.36 -2.51 1.71
N ALA A 9 -4.25 -2.94 1.11
CA ALA A 9 -3.83 -4.33 1.17
C ALA A 9 -3.27 -4.69 2.56
N LEU A 10 -2.42 -3.82 3.12
CA LEU A 10 -1.83 -4.09 4.43
C LEU A 10 -2.88 -4.10 5.54
N LEU A 11 -3.86 -3.21 5.48
CA LEU A 11 -4.93 -3.11 6.47
C LEU A 11 -5.68 -4.45 6.66
N LYS A 12 -5.83 -5.23 5.59
CA LYS A 12 -6.54 -6.51 5.62
C LYS A 12 -5.88 -7.58 6.48
N LEU A 13 -4.62 -7.37 6.87
CA LEU A 13 -3.94 -8.27 7.82
C LEU A 13 -4.43 -8.06 9.26
N TYR A 14 -4.96 -6.89 9.57
CA TYR A 14 -5.29 -6.49 10.95
C TYR A 14 -6.78 -6.33 11.19
N VAL A 15 -7.56 -6.18 10.14
CA VAL A 15 -9.03 -6.13 10.19
C VAL A 15 -9.55 -7.27 9.33
N ASP A 16 -10.30 -8.19 9.96
CA ASP A 16 -10.79 -9.36 9.26
C ASP A 16 -11.93 -8.97 8.30
N GLU A 17 -11.69 -9.23 7.03
CA GLU A 17 -12.62 -8.95 5.94
C GLU A 17 -12.62 -10.13 4.96
N VAL A 18 -13.54 -10.11 4.00
CA VAL A 18 -13.70 -11.21 3.04
C VAL A 18 -12.41 -11.49 2.25
N ASP A 19 -11.60 -10.46 1.98
CA ASP A 19 -10.37 -10.56 1.19
C ASP A 19 -9.12 -10.82 2.04
N SER A 20 -9.24 -10.96 3.36
CA SER A 20 -8.07 -11.05 4.24
C SER A 20 -7.18 -12.25 3.95
N ASP A 21 -7.76 -13.41 3.63
CA ASP A 21 -6.97 -14.59 3.26
C ASP A 21 -6.17 -14.37 1.99
N ARG A 22 -6.77 -13.70 1.00
CA ARG A 22 -6.09 -13.37 -0.25
C ARG A 22 -4.97 -12.36 -0.01
N ALA A 23 -5.21 -11.36 0.83
CA ALA A 23 -4.18 -10.39 1.21
C ALA A 23 -2.99 -11.08 1.88
N ARG A 24 -3.24 -11.98 2.82
CA ARG A 24 -2.18 -12.77 3.45
C ARG A 24 -1.36 -13.57 2.44
N ALA A 25 -2.04 -14.23 1.50
CA ALA A 25 -1.35 -15.01 0.47
C ALA A 25 -0.44 -14.13 -0.40
N ILE A 26 -0.92 -12.96 -0.80
CA ILE A 26 -0.13 -12.00 -1.60
C ILE A 26 1.10 -11.53 -0.82
N LEU A 27 0.91 -11.15 0.45
CA LEU A 27 1.97 -10.60 1.28
C LEU A 27 3.00 -11.64 1.70
N GLN A 28 2.66 -12.92 1.64
CA GLN A 28 3.58 -14.03 1.91
C GLN A 28 4.24 -14.58 0.65
N SER A 29 3.86 -14.09 -0.53
CA SER A 29 4.34 -14.63 -1.81
C SER A 29 5.78 -14.26 -2.13
N ASP A 30 6.35 -13.26 -1.47
CA ASP A 30 7.70 -12.78 -1.71
C ASP A 30 8.33 -12.37 -0.36
N PRO A 31 9.61 -12.71 -0.13
CA PRO A 31 10.30 -12.33 1.10
C PRO A 31 10.58 -10.83 1.21
N VAL A 32 10.54 -10.12 0.08
CA VAL A 32 10.78 -8.67 0.05
C VAL A 32 9.50 -7.97 -0.38
N LEU A 33 8.97 -7.15 0.51
CA LEU A 33 7.82 -6.31 0.27
C LEU A 33 8.24 -4.85 0.34
N VAL A 34 7.62 -4.01 -0.49
CA VAL A 34 7.93 -2.59 -0.55
C VAL A 34 6.65 -1.79 -0.29
N THR A 35 6.78 -0.72 0.48
CA THR A 35 5.71 0.26 0.64
C THR A 35 6.30 1.64 0.88
N SER A 36 5.45 2.63 1.12
CA SER A 36 5.86 3.99 1.47
C SER A 36 5.66 4.23 2.96
N TRP A 37 6.39 5.19 3.53
CA TRP A 37 6.13 5.69 4.88
C TRP A 37 4.69 6.19 5.05
N ILE A 38 4.04 6.63 3.96
CA ILE A 38 2.63 7.06 4.02
C ILE A 38 1.69 5.92 4.44
N THR A 39 2.07 4.68 4.19
CA THR A 39 1.30 3.50 4.59
C THR A 39 1.18 3.40 6.12
N LEU A 40 2.24 3.75 6.86
CA LEU A 40 2.15 3.80 8.32
C LEU A 40 1.03 4.73 8.78
N VAL A 41 0.96 5.92 8.19
CA VAL A 41 -0.08 6.91 8.52
C VAL A 41 -1.48 6.38 8.20
N GLU A 42 -1.65 5.83 7.01
CA GLU A 42 -2.95 5.30 6.57
C GLU A 42 -3.43 4.14 7.42
N VAL A 43 -2.57 3.16 7.66
CA VAL A 43 -2.93 1.96 8.41
C VAL A 43 -3.27 2.32 9.86
N ARG A 44 -2.43 3.12 10.51
CA ARG A 44 -2.70 3.52 11.90
C ARG A 44 -3.98 4.33 12.04
N ARG A 45 -4.23 5.26 11.12
CA ARG A 45 -5.47 6.02 11.11
C ARG A 45 -6.69 5.13 10.95
N ASN A 46 -6.64 4.19 10.01
CA ASN A 46 -7.76 3.28 9.77
C ASN A 46 -7.99 2.32 10.93
N LEU A 47 -6.94 1.80 11.54
CA LEU A 47 -7.07 0.96 12.73
C LEU A 47 -7.70 1.71 13.91
N ALA A 48 -7.31 2.97 14.10
CA ALA A 48 -7.91 3.82 15.13
C ALA A 48 -9.39 4.08 14.88
N ARG A 49 -9.79 4.19 13.61
CA ARG A 49 -11.19 4.43 13.23
C ARG A 49 -12.05 3.16 13.31
N LEU A 50 -11.49 2.00 13.00
CA LEU A 50 -12.23 0.76 12.86
C LEU A 50 -12.27 -0.09 14.13
N LEU A 51 -11.30 0.04 15.01
CA LEU A 51 -11.13 -0.83 16.17
C LEU A 51 -11.16 -0.03 17.48
N ASP A 52 -11.64 -0.68 18.53
CA ASP A 52 -11.55 -0.21 19.90
C ASP A 52 -10.46 -0.98 20.66
N ASP A 53 -9.99 -0.41 21.79
CA ASP A 53 -9.05 -1.11 22.64
C ASP A 53 -9.70 -2.33 23.30
N PRO A 54 -8.98 -3.42 23.53
CA PRO A 54 -7.54 -3.59 23.30
C PRO A 54 -7.17 -3.99 21.87
N ALA A 55 -8.14 -4.33 21.02
CA ALA A 55 -7.87 -4.77 19.65
C ALA A 55 -7.09 -3.71 18.85
N ARG A 56 -7.42 -2.42 19.03
CA ARG A 56 -6.72 -1.32 18.38
C ARG A 56 -5.22 -1.33 18.73
N ARG A 57 -4.88 -1.37 20.01
CA ARG A 57 -3.47 -1.35 20.45
C ARG A 57 -2.70 -2.54 19.91
N ASN A 58 -3.31 -3.72 19.94
CA ASN A 58 -2.68 -4.94 19.46
C ASN A 58 -2.45 -4.88 17.95
N ALA A 59 -3.41 -4.38 17.20
CA ALA A 59 -3.31 -4.25 15.75
C ALA A 59 -2.24 -3.21 15.35
N ILE A 60 -2.20 -2.07 16.03
CA ILE A 60 -1.18 -1.03 15.78
C ILE A 60 0.22 -1.57 16.06
N ALA A 61 0.40 -2.29 17.16
CA ALA A 61 1.70 -2.89 17.48
C ALA A 61 2.12 -3.93 16.42
N ALA A 62 1.19 -4.75 15.98
CA ALA A 62 1.45 -5.74 14.92
C ALA A 62 1.82 -5.06 13.59
N ALA A 63 1.12 -3.99 13.22
CA ALA A 63 1.41 -3.25 12.01
C ALA A 63 2.79 -2.58 12.05
N ASP A 64 3.14 -1.96 13.16
CA ASP A 64 4.48 -1.37 13.35
C ASP A 64 5.57 -2.42 13.22
N HIS A 65 5.37 -3.59 13.85
CA HIS A 65 6.32 -4.69 13.77
C HIS A 65 6.48 -5.20 12.33
N ASP A 66 5.38 -5.38 11.62
CA ASP A 66 5.42 -5.89 10.25
C ASP A 66 6.08 -4.89 9.30
N LEU A 67 5.83 -3.58 9.47
CA LEU A 67 6.43 -2.55 8.65
C LEU A 67 7.95 -2.47 8.79
N ASP A 68 8.51 -2.87 9.93
CA ASP A 68 9.96 -2.93 10.11
C ASP A 68 10.63 -3.90 9.14
N ALA A 69 9.90 -4.88 8.64
CA ALA A 69 10.42 -5.85 7.66
C ALA A 69 10.26 -5.39 6.21
N PHE A 70 9.55 -4.30 5.95
CA PHE A 70 9.36 -3.76 4.61
C PHE A 70 10.53 -2.88 4.19
N ALA A 71 10.79 -2.84 2.87
CA ALA A 71 11.58 -1.77 2.30
C ALA A 71 10.66 -0.53 2.17
N LEU A 72 11.03 0.57 2.81
CA LEU A 72 10.18 1.75 2.91
C LEU A 72 10.70 2.88 2.03
N VAL A 73 9.82 3.39 1.17
CA VAL A 73 10.12 4.52 0.28
C VAL A 73 9.83 5.83 1.02
N ASN A 74 10.81 6.73 1.02
CA ASN A 74 10.65 8.06 1.59
C ASN A 74 9.85 8.96 0.65
N LEU A 75 9.06 9.86 1.21
CA LEU A 75 8.37 10.88 0.43
C LEU A 75 9.34 12.04 0.17
N GLU A 76 10.02 11.98 -0.95
CA GLU A 76 10.97 13.00 -1.40
C GLU A 76 10.33 13.92 -2.43
N GLU A 77 11.01 15.04 -2.76
CA GLU A 77 10.47 16.04 -3.67
C GLU A 77 10.07 15.44 -5.02
N LEU A 78 10.93 14.59 -5.61
CA LEU A 78 10.65 14.00 -6.92
C LEU A 78 9.39 13.12 -6.90
N ILE A 79 9.21 12.38 -5.82
CA ILE A 79 8.00 11.55 -5.65
C ILE A 79 6.77 12.43 -5.48
N ALA A 80 6.85 13.49 -4.68
CA ALA A 80 5.75 14.42 -4.50
C ALA A 80 5.33 15.08 -5.83
N ARG A 81 6.31 15.50 -6.63
CA ARG A 81 6.03 16.11 -7.95
C ARG A 81 5.42 15.10 -8.92
N SER A 82 5.92 13.87 -8.93
CA SER A 82 5.35 12.79 -9.73
C SER A 82 3.92 12.46 -9.30
N ALA A 83 3.67 12.39 -7.99
CA ALA A 83 2.34 12.16 -7.44
C ALA A 83 1.36 13.27 -7.85
N ALA A 84 1.81 14.52 -7.83
CA ALA A 84 0.99 15.64 -8.26
C ALA A 84 0.53 15.47 -9.72
N ARG A 85 1.46 15.11 -10.62
CA ARG A 85 1.12 14.86 -12.03
C ARG A 85 0.16 13.67 -12.20
N ILE A 86 0.38 12.60 -11.45
CA ILE A 86 -0.49 11.42 -11.48
C ILE A 86 -1.90 11.79 -11.02
N GLY A 87 -2.03 12.53 -9.92
CA GLY A 87 -3.31 12.98 -9.41
C GLY A 87 -4.06 13.88 -10.40
N GLU A 88 -3.34 14.80 -11.04
CA GLU A 88 -3.92 15.66 -12.06
C GLU A 88 -4.41 14.89 -13.29
N THR A 89 -3.64 13.90 -13.74
CA THR A 89 -3.90 13.15 -14.97
C THR A 89 -4.94 12.05 -14.76
N LEU A 90 -4.82 11.28 -13.69
CA LEU A 90 -5.67 10.11 -13.45
C LEU A 90 -6.84 10.38 -12.51
N GLY A 91 -6.84 11.52 -11.83
CA GLY A 91 -7.92 11.89 -10.92
C GLY A 91 -7.99 11.05 -9.64
N VAL A 92 -6.92 10.34 -9.29
CA VAL A 92 -6.86 9.57 -8.04
C VAL A 92 -6.65 10.51 -6.84
N ARG A 93 -7.00 10.02 -5.67
CA ARG A 93 -6.82 10.78 -4.42
C ARG A 93 -5.33 10.97 -4.10
N SER A 94 -5.02 11.96 -3.27
CA SER A 94 -3.63 12.36 -2.99
C SER A 94 -2.75 11.22 -2.50
N LEU A 95 -3.20 10.45 -1.51
CA LEU A 95 -2.40 9.33 -0.99
C LEU A 95 -2.25 8.21 -2.00
N ASP A 96 -3.28 7.96 -2.81
CA ASP A 96 -3.22 6.98 -3.89
C ASP A 96 -2.17 7.38 -4.92
N ALA A 97 -2.13 8.66 -5.28
CA ALA A 97 -1.11 9.19 -6.19
C ALA A 97 0.31 9.03 -5.61
N VAL A 98 0.49 9.25 -4.30
CA VAL A 98 1.78 9.04 -3.63
C VAL A 98 2.21 7.58 -3.71
N HIS A 99 1.30 6.64 -3.51
CA HIS A 99 1.62 5.21 -3.65
C HIS A 99 2.08 4.87 -5.07
N LEU A 100 1.35 5.33 -6.06
CA LEU A 100 1.71 5.07 -7.47
C LEU A 100 3.06 5.67 -7.82
N ALA A 101 3.30 6.92 -7.42
CA ALA A 101 4.58 7.58 -7.66
C ALA A 101 5.74 6.89 -6.93
N SER A 102 5.50 6.43 -5.70
CA SER A 102 6.51 5.70 -4.93
C SER A 102 6.89 4.39 -5.61
N ALA A 103 5.91 3.63 -6.08
CA ALA A 103 6.15 2.39 -6.80
C ALA A 103 6.92 2.64 -8.10
N MET A 104 6.54 3.66 -8.86
CA MET A 104 7.20 4.02 -10.12
C MET A 104 8.66 4.44 -9.91
N SER A 105 8.95 5.13 -8.81
CA SER A 105 10.30 5.65 -8.53
C SER A 105 11.33 4.55 -8.35
N LEU A 106 10.91 3.35 -8.02
CA LEU A 106 11.80 2.23 -7.76
C LEU A 106 12.43 1.67 -9.04
N GLN A 107 11.77 1.81 -10.18
CA GLN A 107 12.22 1.29 -11.47
C GLN A 107 12.61 -0.19 -11.41
N ILE A 108 11.91 -0.96 -10.59
CA ILE A 108 12.15 -2.41 -10.45
C ILE A 108 11.39 -3.14 -11.56
N PRO A 109 12.10 -3.91 -12.40
CA PRO A 109 11.42 -4.73 -13.41
C PRO A 109 10.46 -5.72 -12.74
N ARG A 110 9.27 -5.87 -13.29
CA ARG A 110 8.24 -6.79 -12.78
C ARG A 110 7.77 -6.46 -11.37
N LEU A 111 7.87 -5.21 -10.94
CA LEU A 111 7.22 -4.78 -9.72
C LEU A 111 5.72 -4.94 -9.89
N SER A 112 5.09 -5.68 -8.98
CA SER A 112 3.64 -5.75 -8.91
C SER A 112 3.10 -4.73 -7.92
N PHE A 113 1.84 -4.36 -8.07
CA PHE A 113 1.17 -3.40 -7.21
C PHE A 113 0.01 -4.10 -6.51
N ALA A 114 0.10 -4.26 -5.19
CA ALA A 114 -0.91 -4.93 -4.39
C ALA A 114 -1.88 -3.90 -3.81
N THR A 115 -3.14 -4.00 -4.19
CA THR A 115 -4.21 -3.11 -3.72
C THR A 115 -5.55 -3.83 -3.74
N PHE A 116 -6.45 -3.46 -2.84
CA PHE A 116 -7.85 -3.92 -2.83
C PHE A 116 -8.82 -2.79 -3.13
N ASP A 117 -8.31 -1.64 -3.55
CA ASP A 117 -9.12 -0.51 -4.01
C ASP A 117 -9.25 -0.56 -5.53
N LEU A 118 -10.48 -0.60 -6.04
CA LEU A 118 -10.73 -0.74 -7.48
C LEU A 118 -10.20 0.45 -8.29
N ARG A 119 -10.33 1.66 -7.77
CA ARG A 119 -9.83 2.86 -8.46
C ARG A 119 -8.31 2.84 -8.55
N GLN A 120 -7.66 2.48 -7.43
CA GLN A 120 -6.21 2.35 -7.39
C GLN A 120 -5.71 1.27 -8.33
N ALA A 121 -6.41 0.13 -8.38
CA ALA A 121 -6.10 -0.94 -9.31
C ALA A 121 -6.15 -0.49 -10.77
N GLN A 122 -7.19 0.24 -11.15
CA GLN A 122 -7.34 0.77 -12.49
C GLN A 122 -6.21 1.74 -12.84
N ALA A 123 -5.88 2.65 -11.92
CA ALA A 123 -4.80 3.61 -12.10
C ALA A 123 -3.44 2.90 -12.23
N ALA A 124 -3.18 1.92 -11.37
CA ALA A 124 -1.94 1.15 -11.43
C ALA A 124 -1.80 0.42 -12.77
N ARG A 125 -2.88 -0.20 -13.25
CA ARG A 125 -2.87 -0.86 -14.57
C ARG A 125 -2.59 0.12 -15.70
N SER A 126 -3.18 1.31 -15.65
CA SER A 126 -2.95 2.34 -16.68
C SER A 126 -1.50 2.83 -16.71
N LEU A 127 -0.79 2.70 -15.59
CA LEU A 127 0.64 3.03 -15.49
C LEU A 127 1.55 1.84 -15.83
N GLY A 128 0.98 0.70 -16.20
CA GLY A 128 1.73 -0.48 -16.63
C GLY A 128 2.05 -1.49 -15.54
N PHE A 129 1.54 -1.31 -14.33
CA PHE A 129 1.76 -2.30 -13.26
C PHE A 129 0.90 -3.54 -13.44
N THR A 130 1.45 -4.70 -13.06
CA THR A 130 0.65 -5.88 -12.76
C THR A 130 0.02 -5.69 -11.38
N VAL A 131 -1.30 -5.82 -11.32
CA VAL A 131 -2.03 -5.60 -10.06
C VAL A 131 -2.34 -6.93 -9.40
N LEU A 132 -2.11 -6.98 -8.08
CA LEU A 132 -2.49 -8.09 -7.22
C LEU A 132 -3.62 -7.60 -6.28
N GLY A 133 -4.60 -8.46 -6.03
CA GLY A 133 -5.72 -8.17 -5.12
C GLY A 133 -7.00 -7.85 -5.86
N SER A 134 -7.07 -6.70 -6.49
CA SER A 134 -8.28 -6.27 -7.22
C SER A 134 -8.27 -6.59 -8.70
#